data_77ac46f13b870cb87bda49e695104e13
#
_entry.id   77ac46f13b870cb87bda49e695104e13
#
_cell.length_a   1.000
_cell.length_b   1.000
_cell.length_c   1.000
_cell.angle_alpha   90.00
_cell.angle_beta   90.00
_cell.angle_gamma   90.00
#
_symmetry.space_group_name_H-M   'P 1'
#
loop_
_entity.id
_entity.type
_entity.pdbx_description
1 polymer ?
#
loop_
_entity_poly.entity_id
_entity_poly.type
_entity_poly.pdbx_seq_one_letter_code
_entity_poly.pdbx_strand_id
1 'polypeptide(L)'
;TKIEIAGAGFLNFYLTSEQKYIFIQECLEQEKPFSIKGKAKQNILIEYVSSNPTGPIHIGHGRGAALGSALANLLSKAGSEVTQEYYVNDQGLQIETLGLSLLLNYLSLSGEKIKLPKECYQGDYLKTLASDLKKNKKNKYEFTLPKTLPTNFDDWLILAKKELSDFEELGKFALTKILDGIKTDLKEFNTFHDDFFFESSLFKDSKKSEFNKTLNYLSKKDLSYDKDGAIW
;
A
#
# COMPACT_ATOMS: atom_id res chain seq x y z
N THR A 1 -36.31 35.42 -8.35
CA THR A 1 -36.28 33.99 -8.71
C THR A 1 -37.46 33.71 -9.63
N LYS A 2 -37.21 33.16 -10.82
CA LYS A 2 -38.24 32.69 -11.75
C LYS A 2 -38.28 31.17 -11.71
N ILE A 3 -39.48 30.58 -11.72
CA ILE A 3 -39.69 29.14 -11.77
C ILE A 3 -40.52 28.84 -13.00
N GLU A 4 -40.10 27.88 -13.81
CA GLU A 4 -40.83 27.44 -15.00
C GLU A 4 -41.00 25.92 -15.01
N ILE A 5 -42.15 25.48 -15.45
CA ILE A 5 -42.40 24.05 -15.74
C ILE A 5 -41.95 23.78 -17.16
N ALA A 6 -41.08 22.81 -17.37
CA ALA A 6 -40.54 22.42 -18.66
C ALA A 6 -40.76 20.95 -18.96
N GLY A 7 -41.19 20.63 -20.17
CA GLY A 7 -41.37 19.25 -20.64
C GLY A 7 -42.27 18.41 -19.77
N ALA A 8 -41.87 17.19 -19.48
CA ALA A 8 -42.62 16.16 -18.75
C ALA A 8 -42.60 16.32 -17.21
N GLY A 9 -42.67 17.56 -16.70
CA GLY A 9 -42.73 17.81 -15.25
C GLY A 9 -41.43 18.25 -14.60
N PHE A 10 -40.46 18.74 -15.35
CA PHE A 10 -39.26 19.38 -14.81
C PHE A 10 -39.57 20.78 -14.31
N LEU A 11 -38.97 21.17 -13.19
CA LEU A 11 -39.01 22.53 -12.63
C LEU A 11 -37.65 23.17 -12.84
N ASN A 12 -37.62 24.22 -13.68
CA ASN A 12 -36.44 25.05 -13.87
C ASN A 12 -36.44 26.23 -12.91
N PHE A 13 -35.41 26.40 -12.13
CA PHE A 13 -35.22 27.51 -11.21
C PHE A 13 -34.20 28.48 -11.80
N TYR A 14 -34.58 29.73 -11.99
CA TYR A 14 -33.69 30.80 -12.44
C TYR A 14 -33.31 31.68 -11.25
N LEU A 15 -32.06 31.56 -10.81
CA LEU A 15 -31.53 32.32 -9.68
C LEU A 15 -31.18 33.73 -10.13
N THR A 16 -31.45 34.75 -9.30
CA THR A 16 -30.97 36.10 -9.50
C THR A 16 -29.46 36.17 -9.30
N SER A 17 -28.82 37.19 -9.87
CA SER A 17 -27.37 37.40 -9.66
C SER A 17 -27.03 37.63 -8.20
N GLU A 18 -27.90 38.33 -7.45
CA GLU A 18 -27.74 38.53 -6.00
C GLU A 18 -27.62 37.24 -5.24
N GLN A 19 -28.45 36.22 -5.53
CA GLN A 19 -28.37 34.91 -4.85
C GLN A 19 -27.03 34.21 -5.11
N LYS A 20 -26.43 34.38 -6.26
CA LYS A 20 -25.11 33.87 -6.56
C LYS A 20 -24.01 34.59 -5.76
N TYR A 21 -24.15 35.91 -5.60
CA TYR A 21 -23.20 36.70 -4.81
C TYR A 21 -23.30 36.38 -3.32
N ILE A 22 -24.51 36.25 -2.79
CA ILE A 22 -24.74 35.83 -1.38
C ILE A 22 -24.08 34.48 -1.11
N PHE A 23 -24.26 33.52 -2.01
CA PHE A 23 -23.64 32.22 -1.89
C PHE A 23 -22.09 32.28 -1.88
N ILE A 24 -21.51 33.11 -2.75
CA ILE A 24 -20.05 33.32 -2.77
C ILE A 24 -19.59 33.96 -1.46
N GLN A 25 -20.32 34.95 -0.97
CA GLN A 25 -20.01 35.62 0.29
C GLN A 25 -20.07 34.64 1.47
N GLU A 26 -21.14 33.84 1.57
CA GLU A 26 -21.26 32.77 2.58
C GLU A 26 -20.11 31.77 2.53
N CYS A 27 -19.64 31.41 1.31
CA CYS A 27 -18.48 30.53 1.15
C CYS A 27 -17.18 31.16 1.64
N LEU A 28 -17.01 32.48 1.47
CA LEU A 28 -15.81 33.22 1.92
C LEU A 28 -15.81 33.45 3.44
N GLU A 29 -16.97 33.60 4.04
CA GLU A 29 -17.14 33.85 5.49
C GLU A 29 -17.09 32.57 6.34
N GLN A 30 -17.33 31.39 5.73
CA GLN A 30 -17.33 30.12 6.43
C GLN A 30 -15.93 29.52 6.49
N GLU A 31 -15.49 29.10 7.70
CA GLU A 31 -14.23 28.32 7.85
C GLU A 31 -14.25 27.00 7.08
N LYS A 32 -15.44 26.41 6.89
CA LYS A 32 -15.67 25.15 6.16
C LYS A 32 -16.80 25.32 5.16
N PRO A 33 -16.59 25.98 4.05
CA PRO A 33 -17.62 26.13 3.03
C PRO A 33 -18.05 24.74 2.51
N PHE A 34 -19.33 24.62 2.16
CA PHE A 34 -19.96 23.38 1.65
C PHE A 34 -20.10 22.22 2.65
N SER A 35 -19.99 22.45 3.96
CA SER A 35 -20.33 21.42 4.92
C SER A 35 -21.85 21.13 4.91
N ILE A 36 -22.22 19.89 4.69
CA ILE A 36 -23.63 19.46 4.78
C ILE A 36 -23.95 19.22 6.25
N LYS A 37 -24.76 20.10 6.84
CA LYS A 37 -25.27 19.90 8.20
C LYS A 37 -26.44 18.90 8.13
N GLY A 38 -26.38 17.79 8.87
CA GLY A 38 -27.62 17.14 9.23
C GLY A 38 -27.81 15.65 9.04
N LYS A 39 -26.77 14.82 8.96
CA LYS A 39 -26.93 13.36 9.15
C LYS A 39 -26.02 12.88 10.28
N ALA A 40 -26.42 11.81 10.95
CA ALA A 40 -25.62 11.20 12.00
C ALA A 40 -24.19 11.00 11.53
N LYS A 41 -23.21 11.46 12.31
CA LYS A 41 -21.77 11.21 12.08
C LYS A 41 -21.58 9.71 11.93
N GLN A 42 -21.10 9.30 10.78
CA GLN A 42 -20.67 7.93 10.52
C GLN A 42 -19.15 7.88 10.58
N ASN A 43 -18.61 6.89 11.27
CA ASN A 43 -17.19 6.57 11.20
C ASN A 43 -17.00 5.65 10.00
N ILE A 44 -16.20 6.08 9.04
CA ILE A 44 -15.99 5.38 7.79
C ILE A 44 -14.48 5.13 7.63
N LEU A 45 -14.10 3.88 7.44
CA LEU A 45 -12.76 3.50 7.02
C LEU A 45 -12.78 3.30 5.50
N ILE A 46 -11.86 3.95 4.80
CA ILE A 46 -11.66 3.77 3.37
C ILE A 46 -10.23 3.28 3.13
N GLU A 47 -10.12 2.05 2.66
CA GLU A 47 -8.87 1.49 2.17
C GLU A 47 -8.75 1.73 0.67
N TYR A 48 -7.62 2.26 0.22
CA TYR A 48 -7.37 2.47 -1.20
C TYR A 48 -5.88 2.55 -1.54
N VAL A 49 -5.54 2.37 -2.81
CA VAL A 49 -4.20 2.11 -3.35
C VAL A 49 -3.70 0.74 -2.90
N SER A 50 -3.28 0.57 -1.66
CA SER A 50 -2.83 -0.68 -1.01
C SER A 50 -2.02 -1.60 -1.94
N SER A 51 -1.11 -1.01 -2.72
CA SER A 51 -0.24 -1.77 -3.61
C SER A 51 0.83 -2.50 -2.82
N ASN A 52 1.19 -3.70 -3.25
CA ASN A 52 2.29 -4.45 -2.63
C ASN A 52 3.59 -3.63 -2.72
N PRO A 53 4.32 -3.43 -1.60
CA PRO A 53 5.54 -2.63 -1.58
C PRO A 53 6.75 -3.38 -2.14
N THR A 54 6.57 -3.97 -3.33
CA THR A 54 7.59 -4.73 -4.06
C THR A 54 8.23 -3.94 -5.20
N GLY A 55 7.76 -2.71 -5.44
CA GLY A 55 8.27 -1.77 -6.42
C GLY A 55 7.55 -0.43 -6.39
N PRO A 56 8.02 0.56 -7.16
CA PRO A 56 7.37 1.86 -7.29
C PRO A 56 5.93 1.72 -7.80
N ILE A 57 5.07 2.65 -7.39
CA ILE A 57 3.71 2.74 -7.94
C ILE A 57 3.72 3.22 -9.38
N HIS A 58 2.67 2.94 -10.12
CA HIS A 58 2.51 3.32 -11.52
C HIS A 58 1.13 3.93 -11.77
N ILE A 59 0.88 4.42 -12.98
CA ILE A 59 -0.35 5.13 -13.35
C ILE A 59 -1.64 4.37 -13.02
N GLY A 60 -1.61 3.03 -13.05
CA GLY A 60 -2.75 2.21 -12.64
C GLY A 60 -3.14 2.40 -11.17
N HIS A 61 -2.15 2.56 -10.29
CA HIS A 61 -2.36 2.89 -8.87
C HIS A 61 -2.87 4.33 -8.70
N GLY A 62 -2.42 5.26 -9.55
CA GLY A 62 -2.88 6.65 -9.55
C GLY A 62 -4.39 6.81 -9.74
N ARG A 63 -5.02 5.93 -10.53
CA ARG A 63 -6.48 5.90 -10.66
C ARG A 63 -7.17 5.57 -9.32
N GLY A 64 -6.66 4.55 -8.61
CA GLY A 64 -7.17 4.19 -7.29
C GLY A 64 -6.96 5.30 -6.27
N ALA A 65 -5.80 5.96 -6.31
CA ALA A 65 -5.47 7.09 -5.46
C ALA A 65 -6.43 8.28 -5.68
N ALA A 66 -6.67 8.65 -6.93
CA ALA A 66 -7.60 9.75 -7.28
C ALA A 66 -9.04 9.46 -6.83
N LEU A 67 -9.53 8.24 -7.10
CA LEU A 67 -10.89 7.84 -6.72
C LEU A 67 -11.06 7.76 -5.21
N GLY A 68 -10.14 7.11 -4.51
CA GLY A 68 -10.20 6.95 -3.05
C GLY A 68 -10.13 8.29 -2.32
N SER A 69 -9.18 9.13 -2.70
CA SER A 69 -9.03 10.48 -2.13
C SER A 69 -10.26 11.36 -2.39
N ALA A 70 -10.82 11.34 -3.62
CA ALA A 70 -12.03 12.09 -3.93
C ALA A 70 -13.22 11.61 -3.11
N LEU A 71 -13.40 10.29 -2.95
CA LEU A 71 -14.47 9.71 -2.14
C LEU A 71 -14.31 10.08 -0.66
N ALA A 72 -13.10 9.98 -0.11
CA ALA A 72 -12.82 10.37 1.26
C ALA A 72 -13.16 11.85 1.51
N ASN A 73 -12.75 12.72 0.60
CA ASN A 73 -13.06 14.15 0.67
C ASN A 73 -14.56 14.43 0.61
N LEU A 74 -15.30 13.75 -0.29
CA LEU A 74 -16.75 13.90 -0.39
C LEU A 74 -17.48 13.45 0.89
N LEU A 75 -17.11 12.30 1.43
CA LEU A 75 -17.71 11.78 2.65
C LEU A 75 -17.40 12.66 3.87
N SER A 76 -16.18 13.16 3.98
CA SER A 76 -15.80 14.12 5.01
C SER A 76 -16.61 15.41 4.89
N LYS A 77 -16.78 15.94 3.68
CA LYS A 77 -17.61 17.12 3.42
C LYS A 77 -19.10 16.86 3.70
N ALA A 78 -19.55 15.62 3.51
CA ALA A 78 -20.92 15.21 3.88
C ALA A 78 -21.12 15.02 5.39
N GLY A 79 -20.11 15.25 6.22
CA GLY A 79 -20.19 15.24 7.69
C GLY A 79 -19.77 13.93 8.34
N SER A 80 -19.26 12.97 7.59
CA SER A 80 -18.72 11.72 8.14
C SER A 80 -17.30 11.93 8.70
N GLU A 81 -16.93 11.10 9.66
CA GLU A 81 -15.57 10.98 10.18
C GLU A 81 -14.87 9.88 9.37
N VAL A 82 -13.94 10.27 8.50
CA VAL A 82 -13.31 9.36 7.52
C VAL A 82 -11.86 9.11 7.92
N THR A 83 -11.51 7.83 8.05
CA THR A 83 -10.12 7.36 8.18
C THR A 83 -9.68 6.75 6.86
N GLN A 84 -8.55 7.18 6.35
CA GLN A 84 -7.98 6.72 5.09
C GLN A 84 -6.83 5.77 5.38
N GLU A 85 -6.96 4.51 4.97
CA GLU A 85 -6.01 3.45 5.27
C GLU A 85 -5.30 2.94 4.02
N TYR A 86 -4.01 2.64 4.19
CA TYR A 86 -3.21 1.90 3.23
C TYR A 86 -2.81 0.57 3.86
N TYR A 87 -3.26 -0.55 3.28
CA TYR A 87 -2.86 -1.88 3.72
C TYR A 87 -1.49 -2.25 3.16
N VAL A 88 -0.53 -2.53 4.04
CA VAL A 88 0.85 -2.89 3.69
C VAL A 88 1.02 -4.40 3.83
N ASN A 89 1.12 -5.11 2.71
CA ASN A 89 1.50 -6.52 2.71
C ASN A 89 3.02 -6.64 2.92
N ASP A 90 3.42 -6.87 4.16
CA ASP A 90 4.81 -6.96 4.60
C ASP A 90 5.22 -8.39 4.99
N GLN A 91 4.48 -9.40 4.52
CA GLN A 91 4.68 -10.80 4.89
C GLN A 91 4.78 -11.73 3.66
N GLY A 92 5.25 -12.96 3.92
CA GLY A 92 5.20 -14.07 2.97
C GLY A 92 6.25 -14.02 1.87
N LEU A 93 6.05 -14.87 0.86
CA LEU A 93 7.02 -15.14 -0.21
C LEU A 93 7.41 -13.89 -1.01
N GLN A 94 6.51 -12.90 -1.13
CA GLN A 94 6.80 -11.67 -1.86
C GLN A 94 7.95 -10.88 -1.22
N ILE A 95 8.03 -10.86 0.10
CA ILE A 95 9.08 -10.15 0.84
C ILE A 95 10.39 -10.94 0.77
N GLU A 96 10.34 -12.27 0.83
CA GLU A 96 11.53 -13.10 0.60
C GLU A 96 12.06 -12.93 -0.83
N THR A 97 11.16 -12.92 -1.82
CA THR A 97 11.52 -12.66 -3.22
C THR A 97 12.15 -11.28 -3.40
N LEU A 98 11.62 -10.26 -2.72
CA LEU A 98 12.17 -8.92 -2.73
C LEU A 98 13.58 -8.89 -2.10
N GLY A 99 13.76 -9.55 -0.97
CA GLY A 99 15.05 -9.69 -0.30
C GLY A 99 16.09 -10.40 -1.17
N LEU A 100 15.70 -11.50 -1.82
CA LEU A 100 16.57 -12.21 -2.75
C LEU A 100 16.92 -11.36 -3.98
N SER A 101 15.94 -10.67 -4.55
CA SER A 101 16.16 -9.78 -5.69
C SER A 101 17.15 -8.66 -5.35
N LEU A 102 17.03 -8.08 -4.16
CA LEU A 102 17.97 -7.07 -3.66
C LEU A 102 19.38 -7.67 -3.47
N LEU A 103 19.47 -8.85 -2.84
CA LEU A 103 20.75 -9.55 -2.60
C LEU A 103 21.51 -9.82 -3.90
N LEU A 104 20.83 -10.37 -4.91
CA LEU A 104 21.46 -10.69 -6.19
C LEU A 104 21.95 -9.45 -6.93
N ASN A 105 21.20 -8.34 -6.86
CA ASN A 105 21.67 -7.05 -7.36
C ASN A 105 22.87 -6.53 -6.56
N TYR A 106 22.87 -6.67 -5.23
CA TYR A 106 23.96 -6.27 -4.36
C TYR A 106 25.26 -7.05 -4.67
N LEU A 107 25.19 -8.37 -4.81
CA LEU A 107 26.33 -9.22 -5.16
C LEU A 107 26.86 -8.88 -6.56
N SER A 108 25.98 -8.56 -7.51
CA SER A 108 26.38 -8.13 -8.85
C SER A 108 27.20 -6.83 -8.85
N LEU A 109 27.04 -5.95 -7.87
CA LEU A 109 27.87 -4.74 -7.72
C LEU A 109 29.31 -5.05 -7.29
N SER A 110 29.60 -6.26 -6.81
CA SER A 110 30.96 -6.73 -6.45
C SER A 110 31.70 -7.34 -7.64
N GLY A 111 31.11 -7.30 -8.85
CA GLY A 111 31.72 -7.79 -10.08
C GLY A 111 31.25 -9.18 -10.51
N GLU A 112 30.38 -9.80 -9.77
CA GLU A 112 29.85 -11.12 -10.07
C GLU A 112 28.80 -11.04 -11.21
N LYS A 113 28.92 -11.93 -12.19
CA LYS A 113 27.94 -12.05 -13.27
C LYS A 113 26.78 -12.94 -12.86
N ILE A 114 25.83 -12.37 -12.11
CA ILE A 114 24.66 -13.09 -11.64
C ILE A 114 23.49 -12.85 -12.60
N LYS A 115 22.90 -13.94 -13.10
CA LYS A 115 21.64 -13.89 -13.84
C LYS A 115 20.49 -14.04 -12.85
N LEU A 116 19.64 -13.01 -12.73
CA LEU A 116 18.48 -13.05 -11.87
C LEU A 116 17.50 -14.13 -12.36
N PRO A 117 16.99 -15.01 -11.46
CA PRO A 117 15.85 -15.88 -11.75
C PRO A 117 14.63 -15.07 -12.24
N LYS A 118 13.76 -15.71 -13.03
CA LYS A 118 12.57 -15.04 -13.59
C LYS A 118 11.57 -14.58 -12.52
N GLU A 119 11.52 -15.30 -11.42
CA GLU A 119 10.68 -15.04 -10.27
C GLU A 119 11.12 -13.79 -9.49
N CYS A 120 12.40 -13.43 -9.59
CA CYS A 120 12.93 -12.22 -8.95
C CYS A 120 12.42 -10.96 -9.64
N TYR A 121 12.27 -9.89 -8.87
CA TYR A 121 11.94 -8.57 -9.39
C TYR A 121 13.10 -8.02 -10.24
N GLN A 122 12.77 -7.47 -11.43
CA GLN A 122 13.76 -7.09 -12.46
C GLN A 122 13.97 -5.57 -12.58
N GLY A 123 13.36 -4.76 -11.70
CA GLY A 123 13.33 -3.30 -11.85
C GLY A 123 14.66 -2.61 -11.50
N ASP A 124 14.99 -1.53 -12.21
CA ASP A 124 16.22 -0.74 -11.97
C ASP A 124 16.28 -0.10 -10.56
N TYR A 125 15.14 0.11 -9.92
CA TYR A 125 15.07 0.57 -8.52
C TYR A 125 15.85 -0.35 -7.57
N LEU A 126 15.92 -1.66 -7.85
CA LEU A 126 16.70 -2.62 -7.05
C LEU A 126 18.20 -2.36 -7.13
N LYS A 127 18.71 -1.92 -8.30
CA LYS A 127 20.13 -1.55 -8.45
C LYS A 127 20.46 -0.32 -7.59
N THR A 128 19.53 0.64 -7.54
CA THR A 128 19.66 1.83 -6.68
C THR A 128 19.65 1.43 -5.21
N LEU A 129 18.70 0.60 -4.80
CA LEU A 129 18.62 0.09 -3.42
C LEU A 129 19.84 -0.73 -3.02
N ALA A 130 20.36 -1.57 -3.94
CA ALA A 130 21.58 -2.35 -3.73
C ALA A 130 22.81 -1.44 -3.53
N SER A 131 22.91 -0.37 -4.32
CA SER A 131 23.97 0.63 -4.18
C SER A 131 23.89 1.36 -2.83
N ASP A 132 22.69 1.74 -2.41
CA ASP A 132 22.47 2.38 -1.12
C ASP A 132 22.73 1.42 0.05
N LEU A 133 22.34 0.17 -0.07
CA LEU A 133 22.65 -0.86 0.90
C LEU A 133 24.16 -1.04 1.06
N LYS A 134 24.90 -1.10 -0.06
CA LYS A 134 26.35 -1.26 -0.07
C LYS A 134 27.06 -0.08 0.58
N LYS A 135 26.60 1.17 0.34
CA LYS A 135 27.13 2.38 1.00
C LYS A 135 26.91 2.34 2.51
N ASN A 136 25.72 1.94 2.96
CA ASN A 136 25.32 2.00 4.35
C ASN A 136 25.80 0.83 5.21
N LYS A 137 25.87 -0.37 4.64
CA LYS A 137 26.18 -1.62 5.36
C LYS A 137 27.52 -2.22 4.92
N LYS A 138 28.28 -1.56 4.06
CA LYS A 138 29.55 -2.03 3.47
C LYS A 138 29.38 -3.47 2.95
N ASN A 139 30.24 -4.38 3.38
CA ASN A 139 30.30 -5.77 2.89
C ASN A 139 29.49 -6.75 3.76
N LYS A 140 28.50 -6.27 4.52
CA LYS A 140 27.72 -7.08 5.47
C LYS A 140 27.06 -8.31 4.83
N TYR A 141 26.62 -8.20 3.60
CA TYR A 141 25.88 -9.26 2.89
C TYR A 141 26.73 -9.95 1.81
N GLU A 142 28.05 -9.78 1.86
CA GLU A 142 28.98 -10.53 1.00
C GLU A 142 29.29 -11.89 1.65
N PHE A 143 29.32 -12.94 0.83
CA PHE A 143 29.72 -14.27 1.21
C PHE A 143 30.42 -14.97 0.04
N THR A 144 31.12 -16.07 0.31
CA THR A 144 31.81 -16.81 -0.75
C THR A 144 30.80 -17.57 -1.61
N LEU A 145 30.70 -17.15 -2.87
CA LEU A 145 29.82 -17.80 -3.83
C LEU A 145 30.37 -19.20 -4.21
N PRO A 146 29.49 -20.18 -4.44
CA PRO A 146 29.90 -21.49 -4.92
C PRO A 146 30.48 -21.40 -6.34
N LYS A 147 31.37 -22.36 -6.70
CA LYS A 147 31.98 -22.43 -8.05
C LYS A 147 30.91 -22.49 -9.17
N THR A 148 29.81 -23.17 -8.91
CA THR A 148 28.67 -23.23 -9.83
C THR A 148 27.52 -22.48 -9.17
N LEU A 149 27.10 -21.36 -9.77
CA LEU A 149 26.01 -20.53 -9.26
C LEU A 149 24.65 -21.23 -9.45
N PRO A 150 23.72 -21.08 -8.50
CA PRO A 150 22.35 -21.51 -8.70
C PRO A 150 21.72 -20.88 -9.94
N THR A 151 20.81 -21.60 -10.60
CA THR A 151 20.14 -21.13 -11.82
C THR A 151 18.65 -20.85 -11.64
N ASN A 152 18.07 -21.39 -10.57
CA ASN A 152 16.65 -21.20 -10.23
C ASN A 152 16.47 -20.44 -8.92
N PHE A 153 15.24 -20.01 -8.67
CA PHE A 153 14.87 -19.21 -7.51
C PHE A 153 15.07 -19.96 -6.17
N ASP A 154 14.62 -21.21 -6.09
CA ASP A 154 14.61 -21.96 -4.84
C ASP A 154 16.04 -22.24 -4.35
N ASP A 155 16.92 -22.65 -5.24
CA ASP A 155 18.33 -22.91 -4.89
C ASP A 155 19.03 -21.62 -4.43
N TRP A 156 18.74 -20.46 -5.07
CA TRP A 156 19.25 -19.17 -4.62
C TRP A 156 18.71 -18.80 -3.23
N LEU A 157 17.41 -19.02 -2.99
CA LEU A 157 16.80 -18.72 -1.70
C LEU A 157 17.37 -19.59 -0.59
N ILE A 158 17.55 -20.88 -0.85
CA ILE A 158 18.19 -21.83 0.10
C ILE A 158 19.62 -21.38 0.40
N LEU A 159 20.41 -21.06 -0.61
CA LEU A 159 21.78 -20.58 -0.44
C LEU A 159 21.82 -19.29 0.38
N ALA A 160 21.00 -18.30 0.03
CA ALA A 160 20.96 -17.03 0.73
C ALA A 160 20.61 -17.20 2.23
N LYS A 161 19.59 -17.98 2.54
CA LYS A 161 19.16 -18.26 3.92
C LYS A 161 20.21 -19.06 4.71
N LYS A 162 20.98 -19.91 4.05
CA LYS A 162 22.09 -20.67 4.65
C LYS A 162 23.27 -19.77 5.00
N GLU A 163 23.67 -18.90 4.06
CA GLU A 163 24.87 -18.08 4.20
C GLU A 163 24.64 -16.79 5.02
N LEU A 164 23.40 -16.30 5.08
CA LEU A 164 23.02 -15.05 5.75
C LEU A 164 21.98 -15.30 6.84
N SER A 165 22.40 -15.30 8.09
CA SER A 165 21.50 -15.44 9.25
C SER A 165 20.46 -14.33 9.36
N ASP A 166 20.72 -13.18 8.77
CA ASP A 166 19.89 -12.00 8.77
C ASP A 166 19.30 -11.68 7.37
N PHE A 167 19.13 -12.72 6.54
CA PHE A 167 18.55 -12.61 5.19
C PHE A 167 17.21 -11.87 5.18
N GLU A 168 16.36 -12.06 6.18
CA GLU A 168 15.07 -11.39 6.28
C GLU A 168 15.18 -9.85 6.38
N GLU A 169 16.30 -9.33 6.90
CA GLU A 169 16.52 -7.89 6.97
C GLU A 169 16.61 -7.24 5.58
N LEU A 170 17.02 -7.99 4.56
CA LEU A 170 17.09 -7.48 3.19
C LEU A 170 15.70 -7.18 2.63
N GLY A 171 14.75 -8.08 2.83
CA GLY A 171 13.35 -7.87 2.44
C GLY A 171 12.74 -6.67 3.16
N LYS A 172 12.94 -6.59 4.48
CA LYS A 172 12.46 -5.46 5.31
C LYS A 172 13.09 -4.13 4.92
N PHE A 173 14.39 -4.12 4.61
CA PHE A 173 15.08 -2.92 4.14
C PHE A 173 14.51 -2.44 2.79
N ALA A 174 14.37 -3.35 1.83
CA ALA A 174 13.82 -3.00 0.52
C ALA A 174 12.38 -2.50 0.64
N LEU A 175 11.53 -3.22 1.38
CA LEU A 175 10.15 -2.83 1.66
C LEU A 175 10.07 -1.42 2.24
N THR A 176 10.86 -1.12 3.28
CA THR A 176 10.85 0.20 3.93
C THR A 176 11.19 1.30 2.93
N LYS A 177 12.24 1.10 2.14
CA LYS A 177 12.67 2.09 1.14
C LYS A 177 11.64 2.31 0.03
N ILE A 178 11.02 1.23 -0.45
CA ILE A 178 9.98 1.31 -1.48
C ILE A 178 8.74 2.00 -0.90
N LEU A 179 8.33 1.65 0.31
CA LEU A 179 7.18 2.26 0.98
C LEU A 179 7.39 3.76 1.24
N ASP A 180 8.60 4.17 1.61
CA ASP A 180 8.96 5.59 1.75
C ASP A 180 8.82 6.33 0.41
N GLY A 181 9.23 5.69 -0.71
CA GLY A 181 9.01 6.20 -2.05
C GLY A 181 7.52 6.33 -2.39
N ILE A 182 6.74 5.27 -2.14
CA ILE A 182 5.28 5.28 -2.36
C ILE A 182 4.61 6.41 -1.58
N LYS A 183 4.97 6.60 -0.31
CA LYS A 183 4.45 7.71 0.50
C LYS A 183 4.78 9.07 -0.08
N THR A 184 5.98 9.22 -0.63
CA THR A 184 6.42 10.45 -1.28
C THR A 184 5.61 10.72 -2.55
N ASP A 185 5.47 9.72 -3.43
CA ASP A 185 4.71 9.83 -4.67
C ASP A 185 3.24 10.15 -4.41
N LEU A 186 2.62 9.47 -3.42
CA LEU A 186 1.24 9.75 -3.02
C LEU A 186 1.07 11.18 -2.48
N LYS A 187 2.02 11.66 -1.70
CA LYS A 187 2.01 13.04 -1.19
C LYS A 187 2.13 14.06 -2.33
N GLU A 188 3.02 13.82 -3.31
CA GLU A 188 3.14 14.66 -4.50
C GLU A 188 1.86 14.65 -5.33
N PHE A 189 1.16 13.52 -5.36
CA PHE A 189 -0.16 13.36 -6.00
C PHE A 189 -1.32 13.94 -5.15
N ASN A 190 -1.01 14.64 -4.05
CA ASN A 190 -1.99 15.20 -3.10
C ASN A 190 -2.95 14.16 -2.52
N THR A 191 -2.44 12.95 -2.29
CA THR A 191 -3.17 11.83 -1.70
C THR A 191 -2.54 11.48 -0.35
N PHE A 192 -3.35 11.49 0.70
CA PHE A 192 -2.89 11.29 2.07
C PHE A 192 -3.62 10.10 2.68
N HIS A 193 -2.89 9.31 3.46
CA HIS A 193 -3.45 8.25 4.28
C HIS A 193 -3.18 8.56 5.75
N ASP A 194 -4.18 8.35 6.58
CA ASP A 194 -4.10 8.56 8.03
C ASP A 194 -3.36 7.40 8.70
N ASP A 195 -3.50 6.19 8.16
CA ASP A 195 -2.88 4.98 8.69
C ASP A 195 -2.25 4.12 7.58
N PHE A 196 -1.16 3.45 7.94
CA PHE A 196 -0.51 2.40 7.16
C PHE A 196 -0.56 1.11 7.97
N PHE A 197 -1.59 0.31 7.71
CA PHE A 197 -1.82 -0.93 8.42
C PHE A 197 -0.91 -2.05 7.89
N PHE A 198 -0.02 -2.55 8.73
CA PHE A 198 0.91 -3.63 8.37
C PHE A 198 0.29 -5.00 8.66
N GLU A 199 0.26 -5.89 7.66
CA GLU A 199 -0.24 -7.27 7.80
C GLU A 199 0.45 -8.02 8.94
N SER A 200 1.76 -7.83 9.14
CA SER A 200 2.50 -8.41 10.25
C SER A 200 1.91 -8.13 11.63
N SER A 201 1.16 -7.04 11.77
CA SER A 201 0.50 -6.68 13.02
C SER A 201 -0.57 -7.69 13.45
N LEU A 202 -1.19 -8.39 12.48
CA LEU A 202 -2.21 -9.42 12.73
C LEU A 202 -1.64 -10.66 13.44
N PHE A 203 -0.33 -10.89 13.30
CA PHE A 203 0.37 -12.07 13.83
C PHE A 203 1.14 -11.77 15.11
N LYS A 204 1.19 -10.52 15.54
CA LYS A 204 1.81 -10.14 16.81
C LYS A 204 1.07 -10.86 17.94
N ASP A 205 1.84 -11.48 18.85
CA ASP A 205 1.30 -12.26 19.97
C ASP A 205 0.58 -13.56 19.51
N SER A 206 1.33 -14.46 18.90
CA SER A 206 0.86 -15.64 18.15
C SER A 206 -0.29 -16.45 18.78
N LYS A 207 -0.40 -16.52 20.12
CA LYS A 207 -1.50 -17.24 20.79
C LYS A 207 -2.75 -16.41 21.04
N LYS A 208 -2.65 -15.08 21.04
CA LYS A 208 -3.75 -14.13 21.33
C LYS A 208 -4.05 -13.19 20.18
N SER A 209 -3.40 -13.37 19.02
CA SER A 209 -3.63 -12.51 17.85
C SER A 209 -5.10 -12.57 17.42
N GLU A 210 -5.61 -11.48 16.89
CA GLU A 210 -6.97 -11.44 16.33
C GLU A 210 -7.13 -12.45 15.19
N PHE A 211 -6.07 -12.70 14.43
CA PHE A 211 -6.03 -13.72 13.40
C PHE A 211 -6.33 -15.12 13.98
N ASN A 212 -5.62 -15.54 15.04
CA ASN A 212 -5.85 -16.86 15.65
C ASN A 212 -7.20 -16.95 16.37
N LYS A 213 -7.69 -15.86 16.96
CA LYS A 213 -9.04 -15.82 17.52
C LYS A 213 -10.10 -16.04 16.44
N THR A 214 -9.93 -15.39 15.29
CA THR A 214 -10.84 -15.51 14.14
C THR A 214 -10.80 -16.93 13.57
N LEU A 215 -9.62 -17.52 13.33
CA LEU A 215 -9.49 -18.90 12.87
C LEU A 215 -10.16 -19.88 13.83
N ASN A 216 -9.91 -19.74 15.13
CA ASN A 216 -10.53 -20.60 16.15
C ASN A 216 -12.06 -20.43 16.17
N TYR A 217 -12.57 -19.23 15.96
CA TYR A 217 -14.01 -18.98 15.86
C TYR A 217 -14.60 -19.67 14.65
N LEU A 218 -14.00 -19.49 13.46
CA LEU A 218 -14.44 -20.11 12.21
C LEU A 218 -14.44 -21.64 12.31
N SER A 219 -13.35 -22.22 12.82
CA SER A 219 -13.24 -23.67 13.03
C SER A 219 -14.31 -24.21 13.97
N LYS A 220 -14.58 -23.54 15.10
CA LYS A 220 -15.65 -23.95 16.04
C LYS A 220 -17.05 -23.87 15.47
N LYS A 221 -17.25 -23.12 14.38
CA LYS A 221 -18.53 -22.95 13.68
C LYS A 221 -18.64 -23.78 12.44
N ASP A 222 -17.65 -24.65 12.15
CA ASP A 222 -17.57 -25.44 10.90
C ASP A 222 -17.63 -24.57 9.62
N LEU A 223 -17.07 -23.33 9.73
CA LEU A 223 -16.99 -22.36 8.63
C LEU A 223 -15.61 -22.32 7.97
N SER A 224 -14.73 -23.24 8.33
CA SER A 224 -13.41 -23.41 7.72
C SER A 224 -13.09 -24.89 7.53
N TYR A 225 -12.28 -25.20 6.53
CA TYR A 225 -11.84 -26.57 6.23
C TYR A 225 -10.39 -26.57 5.74
N ASP A 226 -9.67 -27.68 5.98
CA ASP A 226 -8.32 -27.87 5.46
C ASP A 226 -8.36 -28.48 4.06
N LYS A 227 -7.62 -27.86 3.13
CA LYS A 227 -7.44 -28.38 1.79
C LYS A 227 -6.08 -27.97 1.24
N ASP A 228 -5.34 -28.94 0.68
CA ASP A 228 -4.04 -28.74 0.02
C ASP A 228 -3.01 -28.00 0.91
N GLY A 229 -3.05 -28.23 2.24
CA GLY A 229 -2.16 -27.63 3.22
C GLY A 229 -2.50 -26.18 3.60
N ALA A 230 -3.67 -25.68 3.20
CA ALA A 230 -4.20 -24.38 3.57
C ALA A 230 -5.55 -24.50 4.27
N ILE A 231 -5.86 -23.52 5.13
CA ILE A 231 -7.18 -23.37 5.75
C ILE A 231 -8.02 -22.46 4.87
N TRP A 232 -9.18 -22.97 4.47
CA TRP A 232 -10.14 -22.26 3.61
C TRP A 232 -11.41 -21.90 4.37
#